data_222d21e66acfdf0ce0d0f27429951e6b
#
_entry.id   222d21e66acfdf0ce0d0f27429951e6b
#
_cell.length_a   1.000
_cell.length_b   1.000
_cell.length_c   1.000
_cell.angle_alpha   90.00
_cell.angle_beta   90.00
_cell.angle_gamma   90.00
#
_symmetry.space_group_name_H-M   'P 1'
#
loop_
_entity.id
_entity.type
_entity.pdbx_description
1 polymer ?
#
loop_
_entity_poly.entity_id
_entity_poly.type
_entity_poly.pdbx_seq_one_letter_code
_entity_poly.pdbx_strand_id
1 'polypeptide(L)'
;QGFLSFRDGLGSASGFESFQMRKFEILLGLKNEDRLFGMDPIDTFRKLAENSEKDALILQDLEDALAKPSLEESLMKWISRTPIMGSIYGSEKDSESVENYVNEHLLAHKSMGEDAAKRMSSYGTSDLDKAVKRFNSAHESAISFLIPEGKISRARASLLFIESYRELPLLAWPRKLIDAIVELEESMVKWRHSHARM
;
A
#
# COMPACT_ATOMS: atom_id res chain seq x y z
N GLN A 1 -14.05 4.43 18.29
CA GLN A 1 -13.89 4.54 19.76
C GLN A 1 -14.05 3.18 20.45
N GLY A 2 -15.02 2.32 20.07
CA GLY A 2 -15.24 1.01 20.71
C GLY A 2 -14.07 0.01 20.61
N PHE A 3 -13.30 0.05 19.54
CA PHE A 3 -12.16 -0.87 19.35
C PHE A 3 -10.97 -0.56 20.27
N LEU A 4 -10.64 0.72 20.45
CA LEU A 4 -9.56 1.13 21.33
C LEU A 4 -9.92 0.84 22.82
N SER A 5 -11.16 1.12 23.23
CA SER A 5 -11.62 0.81 24.58
C SER A 5 -11.71 -0.69 24.88
N PHE A 6 -12.02 -1.50 23.86
CA PHE A 6 -12.00 -2.97 23.96
C PHE A 6 -10.57 -3.49 24.13
N ARG A 7 -9.63 -2.96 23.37
CA ARG A 7 -8.21 -3.28 23.50
C ARG A 7 -7.68 -2.96 24.91
N ASP A 8 -8.00 -1.77 25.42
CA ASP A 8 -7.57 -1.32 26.76
C ASP A 8 -8.20 -2.18 27.87
N GLY A 9 -9.40 -2.74 27.65
CA GLY A 9 -10.08 -3.65 28.57
C GLY A 9 -9.54 -5.09 28.60
N LEU A 10 -8.84 -5.52 27.54
CA LEU A 10 -8.26 -6.88 27.46
C LEU A 10 -6.88 -7.00 28.13
N GLY A 11 -6.23 -5.87 28.43
CA GLY A 11 -4.90 -5.84 29.03
C GLY A 11 -3.80 -6.46 28.18
N SER A 12 -2.61 -6.63 28.76
CA SER A 12 -1.41 -7.17 28.09
C SER A 12 -1.50 -8.64 27.69
N ALA A 13 -2.57 -9.34 28.08
CA ALA A 13 -2.83 -10.74 27.71
C ALA A 13 -3.46 -10.89 26.32
N SER A 14 -3.91 -9.78 25.70
CA SER A 14 -4.45 -9.83 24.33
C SER A 14 -3.32 -10.01 23.32
N GLY A 15 -3.49 -10.92 22.36
CA GLY A 15 -2.51 -11.14 21.28
C GLY A 15 -2.18 -9.88 20.44
N PHE A 16 -2.90 -8.78 20.64
CA PHE A 16 -2.63 -7.46 20.03
C PHE A 16 -1.39 -6.77 20.54
N GLU A 17 -0.96 -7.07 21.77
CA GLU A 17 0.22 -6.50 22.41
C GLU A 17 1.41 -7.47 22.40
N SER A 18 1.27 -8.60 21.69
CA SER A 18 2.36 -9.53 21.49
C SER A 18 3.48 -8.86 20.69
N PHE A 19 4.71 -8.88 21.24
CA PHE A 19 5.86 -8.32 20.53
C PHE A 19 6.14 -9.04 19.21
N GLN A 20 5.89 -10.36 19.13
CA GLN A 20 6.04 -11.13 17.90
C GLN A 20 5.10 -10.60 16.82
N MET A 21 3.85 -10.31 17.18
CA MET A 21 2.88 -9.76 16.25
C MET A 21 3.28 -8.35 15.80
N ARG A 22 3.73 -7.51 16.73
CA ARG A 22 4.23 -6.18 16.39
C ARG A 22 5.43 -6.24 15.47
N LYS A 23 6.39 -7.11 15.74
CA LYS A 23 7.55 -7.35 14.89
C LYS A 23 7.13 -7.80 13.48
N PHE A 24 6.15 -8.70 13.39
CA PHE A 24 5.63 -9.16 12.12
C PHE A 24 4.98 -8.02 11.32
N GLU A 25 4.16 -7.19 11.95
CA GLU A 25 3.56 -6.00 11.34
C GLU A 25 4.62 -5.02 10.81
N ILE A 26 5.65 -4.73 11.60
CA ILE A 26 6.78 -3.89 11.19
C ILE A 26 7.50 -4.47 9.97
N LEU A 27 7.77 -5.78 9.97
CA LEU A 27 8.44 -6.45 8.86
C LEU A 27 7.58 -6.50 7.59
N LEU A 28 6.25 -6.45 7.69
CA LEU A 28 5.36 -6.31 6.54
C LEU A 28 5.36 -4.88 5.97
N GLY A 29 5.50 -3.85 6.77
CA GLY A 29 5.51 -2.46 6.30
C GLY A 29 4.78 -1.47 7.20
N LEU A 30 4.21 -1.91 8.35
CA LEU A 30 3.56 -1.02 9.31
C LEU A 30 4.61 -0.32 10.19
N LYS A 31 5.40 0.57 9.56
CA LYS A 31 6.46 1.30 10.24
C LYS A 31 6.10 2.74 10.60
N ASN A 32 5.07 3.29 9.97
CA ASN A 32 4.74 4.71 10.07
C ASN A 32 3.52 4.94 10.95
N GLU A 33 3.57 5.99 11.74
CA GLU A 33 2.46 6.46 12.56
C GLU A 33 1.18 6.69 11.75
N ASP A 34 1.28 7.18 10.51
CA ASP A 34 0.15 7.41 9.62
C ASP A 34 -0.69 6.14 9.36
N ARG A 35 -0.03 4.98 9.28
CA ARG A 35 -0.70 3.68 9.09
C ARG A 35 -1.29 3.11 10.38
N LEU A 36 -0.92 3.67 11.52
CA LEU A 36 -1.36 3.27 12.85
C LEU A 36 -2.24 4.36 13.52
N PHE A 37 -2.88 5.20 12.71
CA PHE A 37 -3.74 6.27 13.20
C PHE A 37 -3.01 7.26 14.13
N GLY A 38 -1.75 7.59 13.83
CA GLY A 38 -0.92 8.48 14.62
C GLY A 38 -0.27 7.83 15.84
N MET A 39 -0.27 6.50 15.94
CA MET A 39 0.38 5.77 17.03
C MET A 39 1.77 5.30 16.62
N ASP A 40 2.76 5.56 17.46
CA ASP A 40 4.09 4.96 17.31
C ASP A 40 3.98 3.43 17.46
N PRO A 41 4.52 2.66 16.48
CA PRO A 41 4.41 1.20 16.47
C PRO A 41 4.99 0.50 17.69
N ILE A 42 5.93 1.13 18.39
CA ILE A 42 6.65 0.53 19.53
C ILE A 42 6.56 1.35 20.84
N ASP A 43 5.73 2.40 20.92
CA ASP A 43 5.62 3.26 22.11
C ASP A 43 5.31 2.47 23.38
N THR A 44 4.38 1.52 23.33
CA THR A 44 4.04 0.66 24.47
C THR A 44 5.25 -0.13 24.96
N PHE A 45 6.07 -0.65 24.04
CA PHE A 45 7.26 -1.43 24.38
C PHE A 45 8.38 -0.55 24.96
N ARG A 46 8.50 0.71 24.54
CA ARG A 46 9.43 1.67 25.16
C ARG A 46 9.10 1.89 26.62
N LYS A 47 7.81 2.09 26.95
CA LYS A 47 7.35 2.26 28.32
C LYS A 47 7.57 1.02 29.19
N LEU A 48 7.42 -0.17 28.64
CA LEU A 48 7.67 -1.43 29.34
C LEU A 48 9.16 -1.64 29.61
N ALA A 49 10.02 -1.29 28.67
CA ALA A 49 11.46 -1.45 28.77
C ALA A 49 12.11 -0.64 29.91
N GLU A 50 11.46 0.44 30.34
CA GLU A 50 11.91 1.23 31.51
C GLU A 50 11.94 0.42 32.80
N ASN A 51 11.18 -0.67 32.88
CA ASN A 51 10.93 -1.42 34.13
C ASN A 51 11.57 -2.82 34.14
N SER A 52 12.15 -3.29 33.04
CA SER A 52 12.63 -4.67 32.93
C SER A 52 13.73 -4.83 31.86
N GLU A 53 14.84 -5.48 32.23
CA GLU A 53 15.91 -5.83 31.27
C GLU A 53 15.40 -6.74 30.13
N LYS A 54 14.46 -7.65 30.45
CA LYS A 54 13.84 -8.51 29.45
C LYS A 54 13.07 -7.71 28.41
N ASP A 55 12.33 -6.72 28.86
CA ASP A 55 11.54 -5.86 27.98
C ASP A 55 12.43 -4.91 27.18
N ALA A 56 13.59 -4.52 27.72
CA ALA A 56 14.62 -3.79 26.97
C ALA A 56 15.19 -4.60 25.80
N LEU A 57 15.40 -5.91 25.96
CA LEU A 57 15.84 -6.79 24.86
C LEU A 57 14.73 -6.94 23.79
N ILE A 58 13.47 -6.99 24.19
CA ILE A 58 12.34 -7.00 23.27
C ILE A 58 12.27 -5.70 22.48
N LEU A 59 12.43 -4.56 23.15
CA LEU A 59 12.46 -3.25 22.50
C LEU A 59 13.57 -3.17 21.45
N GLN A 60 14.79 -3.60 21.82
CA GLN A 60 15.94 -3.63 20.90
C GLN A 60 15.62 -4.47 19.64
N ASP A 61 15.00 -5.63 19.78
CA ASP A 61 14.63 -6.51 18.66
C ASP A 61 13.57 -5.86 17.74
N LEU A 62 12.65 -5.05 18.30
CA LEU A 62 11.67 -4.28 17.53
C LEU A 62 12.32 -3.08 16.81
N GLU A 63 13.24 -2.37 17.45
CA GLU A 63 14.01 -1.29 16.84
C GLU A 63 14.88 -1.79 15.70
N ASP A 64 15.53 -2.95 15.90
CA ASP A 64 16.29 -3.65 14.84
C ASP A 64 15.39 -4.03 13.65
N ALA A 65 14.14 -4.42 13.90
CA ALA A 65 13.18 -4.69 12.84
C ALA A 65 12.76 -3.41 12.09
N LEU A 66 12.55 -2.31 12.80
CA LEU A 66 12.25 -1.00 12.20
C LEU A 66 13.38 -0.49 11.31
N ALA A 67 14.64 -0.76 11.68
CA ALA A 67 15.80 -0.34 10.91
C ALA A 67 16.01 -1.16 9.62
N LYS A 68 15.40 -2.35 9.51
CA LYS A 68 15.51 -3.21 8.32
C LYS A 68 14.48 -2.84 7.26
N PRO A 69 14.76 -3.10 5.96
CA PRO A 69 13.75 -2.98 4.93
C PRO A 69 12.57 -3.91 5.21
N SER A 70 11.35 -3.39 5.09
CA SER A 70 10.14 -4.21 5.18
C SER A 70 9.91 -5.02 3.90
N LEU A 71 8.96 -5.95 3.96
CA LEU A 71 8.51 -6.70 2.79
C LEU A 71 7.97 -5.75 1.71
N GLU A 72 7.15 -4.77 2.10
CA GLU A 72 6.63 -3.74 1.18
C GLU A 72 7.74 -2.95 0.50
N GLU A 73 8.69 -2.41 1.27
CA GLU A 73 9.84 -1.66 0.72
C GLU A 73 10.69 -2.52 -0.22
N SER A 74 10.91 -3.79 0.15
CA SER A 74 11.66 -4.75 -0.64
C SER A 74 10.94 -5.10 -1.94
N LEU A 75 9.61 -5.31 -1.88
CA LEU A 75 8.76 -5.53 -3.04
C LEU A 75 8.80 -4.32 -3.97
N MET A 76 8.55 -3.11 -3.45
CA MET A 76 8.54 -1.89 -4.25
C MET A 76 9.88 -1.64 -4.94
N LYS A 77 10.98 -1.89 -4.25
CA LYS A 77 12.33 -1.84 -4.82
C LYS A 77 12.54 -2.88 -5.92
N TRP A 78 11.97 -4.08 -5.75
CA TRP A 78 12.10 -5.15 -6.74
C TRP A 78 11.25 -4.89 -7.98
N ILE A 79 9.96 -4.57 -7.82
CA ILE A 79 9.06 -4.28 -8.97
C ILE A 79 9.47 -3.03 -9.74
N SER A 80 10.15 -2.06 -9.09
CA SER A 80 10.66 -0.86 -9.78
C SER A 80 11.65 -1.19 -10.90
N ARG A 81 12.20 -2.41 -10.94
CA ARG A 81 13.09 -2.89 -12.01
C ARG A 81 12.34 -3.44 -13.22
N THR A 82 11.02 -3.51 -13.18
CA THR A 82 10.20 -3.97 -14.30
C THR A 82 10.46 -3.13 -15.55
N PRO A 83 10.75 -3.73 -16.70
CA PRO A 83 11.02 -3.01 -17.97
C PRO A 83 9.72 -2.44 -18.52
N ILE A 84 9.34 -1.23 -18.12
CA ILE A 84 8.16 -0.53 -18.61
C ILE A 84 8.37 -0.19 -20.09
N MET A 85 7.44 -0.60 -20.95
CA MET A 85 7.50 -0.40 -22.42
C MET A 85 8.85 -0.84 -23.05
N GLY A 86 9.48 -1.87 -22.47
CA GLY A 86 10.77 -2.37 -22.93
C GLY A 86 11.98 -1.55 -22.52
N SER A 87 11.84 -0.59 -21.61
CA SER A 87 12.97 0.17 -21.06
C SER A 87 13.89 -0.72 -20.21
N ILE A 88 15.16 -0.35 -20.16
CA ILE A 88 16.12 -0.98 -19.25
C ILE A 88 16.26 -0.10 -18.02
N TYR A 89 15.97 -0.66 -16.86
CA TYR A 89 16.04 0.04 -15.58
C TYR A 89 17.38 0.76 -15.39
N GLY A 90 17.33 2.06 -15.13
CA GLY A 90 18.50 2.90 -14.92
C GLY A 90 19.23 3.34 -16.20
N SER A 91 18.71 3.03 -17.39
CA SER A 91 19.22 3.59 -18.64
C SER A 91 18.77 5.04 -18.81
N GLU A 92 19.43 5.82 -19.67
CA GLU A 92 19.06 7.21 -19.96
C GLU A 92 17.61 7.34 -20.46
N LYS A 93 17.14 6.37 -21.23
CA LYS A 93 15.77 6.34 -21.78
C LYS A 93 14.72 5.82 -20.81
N ASP A 94 15.12 5.28 -19.67
CA ASP A 94 14.20 4.66 -18.72
C ASP A 94 13.22 5.68 -18.14
N SER A 95 13.71 6.84 -17.71
CA SER A 95 12.88 7.92 -17.14
C SER A 95 11.86 8.43 -18.16
N GLU A 96 12.27 8.63 -19.39
CA GLU A 96 11.39 9.07 -20.48
C GLU A 96 10.30 8.03 -20.78
N SER A 97 10.66 6.75 -20.84
CA SER A 97 9.71 5.66 -21.08
C SER A 97 8.67 5.58 -19.96
N VAL A 98 9.08 5.74 -18.71
CA VAL A 98 8.19 5.73 -17.54
C VAL A 98 7.26 6.94 -17.57
N GLU A 99 7.78 8.12 -17.86
CA GLU A 99 7.01 9.36 -17.95
C GLU A 99 5.96 9.28 -19.06
N ASN A 100 6.35 8.83 -20.25
CA ASN A 100 5.43 8.64 -21.37
C ASN A 100 4.32 7.66 -21.01
N TYR A 101 4.66 6.50 -20.42
CA TYR A 101 3.68 5.51 -20.00
C TYR A 101 2.67 6.08 -19.00
N VAL A 102 3.14 6.80 -17.98
CA VAL A 102 2.27 7.40 -16.95
C VAL A 102 1.35 8.46 -17.56
N ASN A 103 1.91 9.34 -18.40
CA ASN A 103 1.13 10.40 -19.05
C ASN A 103 0.08 9.84 -20.01
N GLU A 104 0.42 8.84 -20.83
CA GLU A 104 -0.53 8.16 -21.73
C GLU A 104 -1.64 7.47 -20.94
N HIS A 105 -1.30 6.81 -19.81
CA HIS A 105 -2.29 6.17 -18.95
C HIS A 105 -3.26 7.18 -18.34
N LEU A 106 -2.76 8.30 -17.81
CA LEU A 106 -3.59 9.35 -17.22
C LEU A 106 -4.48 10.02 -18.25
N LEU A 107 -3.97 10.26 -19.47
CA LEU A 107 -4.76 10.80 -20.59
C LEU A 107 -5.88 9.82 -21.00
N ALA A 108 -5.56 8.55 -21.15
CA ALA A 108 -6.55 7.52 -21.46
C ALA A 108 -7.63 7.42 -20.38
N HIS A 109 -7.25 7.43 -19.10
CA HIS A 109 -8.17 7.40 -17.97
C HIS A 109 -9.11 8.61 -17.99
N LYS A 110 -8.61 9.81 -18.25
CA LYS A 110 -9.40 11.04 -18.38
C LYS A 110 -10.39 10.95 -19.56
N SER A 111 -9.90 10.56 -20.74
CA SER A 111 -10.72 10.40 -21.95
C SER A 111 -11.85 9.39 -21.74
N MET A 112 -11.56 8.26 -21.11
CA MET A 112 -12.59 7.25 -20.78
C MET A 112 -13.68 7.81 -19.86
N GLY A 113 -13.32 8.64 -18.89
CA GLY A 113 -14.27 9.32 -18.00
C GLY A 113 -15.17 10.30 -18.77
N GLU A 114 -14.59 11.11 -19.65
CA GLU A 114 -15.31 12.06 -20.49
C GLU A 114 -16.28 11.35 -21.47
N ASP A 115 -15.85 10.26 -22.08
CA ASP A 115 -16.68 9.47 -22.99
C ASP A 115 -17.80 8.72 -22.25
N ALA A 116 -17.54 8.26 -21.04
CA ALA A 116 -18.58 7.67 -20.20
C ALA A 116 -19.62 8.71 -19.81
N ALA A 117 -19.19 9.93 -19.44
CA ALA A 117 -20.10 11.04 -19.12
C ALA A 117 -20.96 11.43 -20.33
N LYS A 118 -20.38 11.54 -21.52
CA LYS A 118 -21.13 11.82 -22.78
C LYS A 118 -22.20 10.75 -23.06
N ARG A 119 -21.84 9.48 -22.91
CA ARG A 119 -22.79 8.36 -23.11
C ARG A 119 -23.92 8.41 -22.09
N MET A 120 -23.63 8.64 -20.81
CA MET A 120 -24.66 8.77 -19.77
C MET A 120 -25.60 9.96 -20.03
N SER A 121 -25.06 11.08 -20.48
CA SER A 121 -25.88 12.26 -20.87
C SER A 121 -26.85 11.93 -21.99
N SER A 122 -26.44 11.14 -23.00
CA SER A 122 -27.31 10.75 -24.11
C SER A 122 -28.48 9.81 -23.70
N TYR A 123 -28.33 9.09 -22.59
CA TYR A 123 -29.39 8.23 -22.04
C TYR A 123 -30.32 8.94 -21.04
N GLY A 124 -30.12 10.24 -20.78
CA GLY A 124 -31.01 11.03 -19.92
C GLY A 124 -31.04 10.61 -18.46
N THR A 125 -29.91 10.09 -17.94
CA THR A 125 -29.84 9.61 -16.55
C THR A 125 -29.73 10.76 -15.56
N SER A 126 -30.57 10.74 -14.51
CA SER A 126 -30.61 11.73 -13.40
C SER A 126 -29.31 11.74 -12.54
N ASP A 127 -28.40 10.79 -12.74
CA ASP A 127 -27.19 10.60 -11.93
C ASP A 127 -25.88 11.01 -12.65
N LEU A 128 -26.00 11.78 -13.74
CA LEU A 128 -24.85 12.22 -14.53
C LEU A 128 -23.80 12.96 -13.66
N ASP A 129 -24.26 13.92 -12.83
CA ASP A 129 -23.37 14.70 -11.98
C ASP A 129 -22.61 13.85 -10.96
N LYS A 130 -23.27 12.83 -10.40
CA LYS A 130 -22.63 11.87 -9.49
C LYS A 130 -21.58 11.02 -10.21
N ALA A 131 -21.88 10.59 -11.43
CA ALA A 131 -20.95 9.81 -12.23
C ALA A 131 -19.73 10.64 -12.62
N VAL A 132 -19.91 11.86 -13.09
CA VAL A 132 -18.82 12.80 -13.40
C VAL A 132 -17.93 13.04 -12.18
N LYS A 133 -18.52 13.28 -11.01
CA LYS A 133 -17.77 13.45 -9.76
C LYS A 133 -16.93 12.21 -9.43
N ARG A 134 -17.50 11.00 -9.59
CA ARG A 134 -16.77 9.74 -9.35
C ARG A 134 -15.59 9.58 -10.31
N PHE A 135 -15.77 9.87 -11.60
CA PHE A 135 -14.68 9.78 -12.58
C PHE A 135 -13.57 10.80 -12.28
N ASN A 136 -13.93 12.04 -11.94
CA ASN A 136 -12.95 13.05 -11.57
C ASN A 136 -12.18 12.66 -10.30
N SER A 137 -12.87 12.20 -9.26
CA SER A 137 -12.24 11.72 -8.03
C SER A 137 -11.34 10.51 -8.29
N ALA A 138 -11.75 9.57 -9.15
CA ALA A 138 -10.91 8.43 -9.53
C ALA A 138 -9.67 8.88 -10.31
N HIS A 139 -9.82 9.88 -11.19
CA HIS A 139 -8.69 10.44 -11.94
C HIS A 139 -7.70 11.16 -11.02
N GLU A 140 -8.18 11.98 -10.09
CA GLU A 140 -7.35 12.63 -9.06
C GLU A 140 -6.62 11.60 -8.18
N SER A 141 -7.30 10.52 -7.81
CA SER A 141 -6.69 9.42 -7.07
C SER A 141 -5.58 8.73 -7.88
N ALA A 142 -5.79 8.53 -9.18
CA ALA A 142 -4.78 7.96 -10.06
C ALA A 142 -3.55 8.88 -10.19
N ILE A 143 -3.76 10.19 -10.30
CA ILE A 143 -2.66 11.18 -10.30
C ILE A 143 -1.89 11.11 -8.98
N SER A 144 -2.57 11.19 -7.83
CA SER A 144 -1.94 11.13 -6.50
C SER A 144 -1.19 9.81 -6.27
N PHE A 145 -1.70 8.72 -6.82
CA PHE A 145 -1.03 7.42 -6.76
C PHE A 145 0.24 7.40 -7.61
N LEU A 146 0.19 7.84 -8.86
CA LEU A 146 1.31 7.73 -9.80
C LEU A 146 2.35 8.83 -9.62
N ILE A 147 1.92 10.02 -9.16
CA ILE A 147 2.73 11.24 -9.05
C ILE A 147 2.67 11.77 -7.60
N PRO A 148 3.10 10.99 -6.59
CA PRO A 148 3.13 11.47 -5.23
C PRO A 148 4.09 12.67 -5.11
N GLU A 149 3.68 13.70 -4.39
CA GLU A 149 4.48 14.90 -4.15
C GLU A 149 5.00 15.57 -5.45
N GLY A 150 4.25 15.43 -6.55
CA GLY A 150 4.60 16.01 -7.84
C GLY A 150 5.72 15.28 -8.62
N LYS A 151 6.14 14.09 -8.17
CA LYS A 151 7.16 13.26 -8.84
C LYS A 151 6.59 11.91 -9.22
N ILE A 152 6.90 11.47 -10.44
CA ILE A 152 6.49 10.13 -10.89
C ILE A 152 7.17 9.05 -10.05
N SER A 153 6.36 8.18 -9.44
CA SER A 153 6.85 7.02 -8.71
C SER A 153 7.04 5.84 -9.68
N ARG A 154 8.31 5.53 -9.99
CA ARG A 154 8.62 4.39 -10.86
C ARG A 154 8.07 3.07 -10.31
N ALA A 155 8.11 2.85 -9.00
CA ALA A 155 7.58 1.63 -8.39
C ALA A 155 6.06 1.50 -8.61
N ARG A 156 5.31 2.59 -8.42
CA ARG A 156 3.86 2.62 -8.64
C ARG A 156 3.50 2.52 -10.12
N ALA A 157 4.29 3.13 -11.00
CA ALA A 157 4.16 2.95 -12.45
C ALA A 157 4.43 1.49 -12.86
N SER A 158 5.43 0.83 -12.25
CA SER A 158 5.71 -0.59 -12.48
C SER A 158 4.58 -1.48 -11.99
N LEU A 159 4.00 -1.20 -10.84
CA LEU A 159 2.82 -1.92 -10.32
C LEU A 159 1.65 -1.81 -11.29
N LEU A 160 1.35 -0.59 -11.75
CA LEU A 160 0.31 -0.36 -12.75
C LEU A 160 0.59 -1.12 -14.05
N PHE A 161 1.84 -1.13 -14.52
CA PHE A 161 2.25 -1.85 -15.74
C PHE A 161 2.05 -3.36 -15.59
N ILE A 162 2.46 -3.94 -14.46
CA ILE A 162 2.27 -5.36 -14.16
C ILE A 162 0.78 -5.72 -14.16
N GLU A 163 -0.07 -4.89 -13.57
CA GLU A 163 -1.51 -5.13 -13.50
C GLU A 163 -2.24 -4.89 -14.83
N SER A 164 -1.75 -3.96 -15.64
CA SER A 164 -2.36 -3.64 -16.95
C SER A 164 -2.05 -4.68 -18.04
N TYR A 165 -0.90 -5.34 -17.96
CA TYR A 165 -0.43 -6.26 -19.00
C TYR A 165 -0.33 -7.71 -18.49
N ARG A 166 -1.45 -8.21 -17.99
CA ARG A 166 -1.56 -9.52 -17.32
C ARG A 166 -1.18 -10.72 -18.16
N GLU A 167 -1.33 -10.62 -19.49
CA GLU A 167 -1.04 -11.69 -20.46
C GLU A 167 0.44 -11.78 -20.84
N LEU A 168 1.28 -10.83 -20.43
CA LEU A 168 2.70 -10.90 -20.72
C LEU A 168 3.37 -11.97 -19.83
N PRO A 169 3.97 -13.03 -20.40
CA PRO A 169 4.59 -14.11 -19.63
C PRO A 169 5.66 -13.61 -18.64
N LEU A 170 6.39 -12.55 -19.03
CA LEU A 170 7.42 -11.92 -18.20
C LEU A 170 6.85 -11.35 -16.90
N LEU A 171 5.59 -10.91 -16.90
CA LEU A 171 4.91 -10.28 -15.76
C LEU A 171 4.13 -11.28 -14.90
N ALA A 172 4.00 -12.54 -15.32
CA ALA A 172 3.23 -13.54 -14.58
C ALA A 172 3.79 -13.78 -13.16
N TRP A 173 5.11 -13.80 -13.02
CA TRP A 173 5.77 -14.03 -11.74
C TRP A 173 5.67 -12.82 -10.79
N PRO A 174 6.02 -11.58 -11.22
CA PRO A 174 5.77 -10.37 -10.45
C PRO A 174 4.34 -10.26 -9.95
N ARG A 175 3.36 -10.50 -10.81
CA ARG A 175 1.96 -10.47 -10.47
C ARG A 175 1.58 -11.48 -9.39
N LYS A 176 1.97 -12.74 -9.54
CA LYS A 176 1.71 -13.77 -8.51
C LYS A 176 2.29 -13.40 -7.15
N LEU A 177 3.44 -12.73 -7.12
CA LEU A 177 4.03 -12.27 -5.87
C LEU A 177 3.21 -11.14 -5.24
N ILE A 178 2.75 -10.19 -6.05
CA ILE A 178 1.86 -9.10 -5.60
C ILE A 178 0.56 -9.69 -5.04
N ASP A 179 -0.09 -10.57 -5.77
CA ASP A 179 -1.33 -11.25 -5.34
C ASP A 179 -1.12 -11.96 -3.99
N ALA A 180 -0.02 -12.71 -3.82
CA ALA A 180 0.29 -13.42 -2.59
C ALA A 180 0.52 -12.48 -1.39
N ILE A 181 1.10 -11.31 -1.61
CA ILE A 181 1.30 -10.30 -0.55
C ILE A 181 -0.03 -9.67 -0.15
N VAL A 182 -0.89 -9.36 -1.12
CA VAL A 182 -2.25 -8.85 -0.85
C VAL A 182 -3.06 -9.87 -0.06
N GLU A 183 -3.02 -11.15 -0.44
CA GLU A 183 -3.69 -12.24 0.30
C GLU A 183 -3.15 -12.39 1.74
N LEU A 184 -1.85 -12.20 1.94
CA LEU A 184 -1.23 -12.20 3.25
C LEU A 184 -1.75 -11.05 4.12
N GLU A 185 -1.78 -9.82 3.59
CA GLU A 185 -2.30 -8.64 4.28
C GLU A 185 -3.78 -8.81 4.64
N GLU A 186 -4.61 -9.27 3.70
CA GLU A 186 -6.03 -9.57 3.97
C GLU A 186 -6.21 -10.62 5.05
N SER A 187 -5.39 -11.66 5.04
CA SER A 187 -5.42 -12.73 6.03
C SER A 187 -5.07 -12.20 7.42
N MET A 188 -4.10 -11.29 7.50
CA MET A 188 -3.76 -10.61 8.74
C MET A 188 -4.90 -9.73 9.26
N VAL A 189 -5.54 -8.95 8.39
CA VAL A 189 -6.69 -8.12 8.77
C VAL A 189 -7.82 -9.01 9.31
N LYS A 190 -8.14 -10.10 8.62
CA LYS A 190 -9.15 -11.08 9.06
C LYS A 190 -8.79 -11.72 10.41
N TRP A 191 -7.53 -12.09 10.59
CA TRP A 191 -7.05 -12.64 11.87
C TRP A 191 -7.20 -11.63 13.01
N ARG A 192 -6.78 -10.37 12.81
CA ARG A 192 -6.94 -9.29 13.79
C ARG A 192 -8.40 -9.08 14.20
N HIS A 193 -9.31 -9.03 13.21
CA HIS A 193 -10.73 -8.90 13.47
C HIS A 193 -11.31 -10.08 14.24
N SER A 194 -10.87 -11.29 13.95
CA SER A 194 -11.32 -12.48 14.66
C SER A 194 -10.83 -12.50 16.10
N HIS A 195 -9.58 -12.11 16.33
CA HIS A 195 -8.96 -12.05 17.64
C HIS A 195 -9.57 -10.95 18.54
N ALA A 196 -10.00 -9.83 17.93
CA ALA A 196 -10.66 -8.75 18.64
C ALA A 196 -12.08 -9.11 19.15
N ARG A 197 -12.66 -10.21 18.67
CA ARG A 197 -14.01 -10.66 19.04
C ARG A 197 -14.02 -11.79 20.09
N MET A 198 -12.87 -12.34 20.40
CA MET A 198 -12.70 -13.34 21.46
C MET A 198 -12.39 -12.69 22.79
#